data_1ec9f058a191e20d2df34f908b771f74
#
_entry.id   1ec9f058a191e20d2df34f908b771f74
#
_cell.length_a   1.000
_cell.length_b   1.000
_cell.length_c   1.000
_cell.angle_alpha   90.00
_cell.angle_beta   90.00
_cell.angle_gamma   90.00
#
_symmetry.space_group_name_H-M   'P 1'
#
loop_
_entity.id
_entity.type
_entity.pdbx_description
1 polymer ?
#
loop_
_entity_poly.entity_id
_entity_poly.type
_entity_poly.pdbx_seq_one_letter_code
_entity_poly.pdbx_strand_id
1 'polypeptide(L)'
;MKKGMIIQGIKTKASVPVFVSTLFYVFLASFFIEGGLWLSSELVGPFSIAIGTLTEFFLPGNGVASIQEFFYHYILYYELFSFVFILLLFIFWVKVIEKNSLSTLGFVKKNWLKYLGWGISLSLLQMGVIALVYQLGGIGSFELNELSLEPILFILGLFPFWLLQGGTEEVATRGWLLTRIAARANLPLAIAISSSLFGILHLGNSGVTFLSVLNIVLDGVLAGLLLVYTDSIWLVVAQHGTWNYVQGNLLGFQVSGTGADASIFSFTMGSGPDWLTGGEFGAEGSIITTLVLLVSVVIVYLLGERNERAVE
;
A
#
# COMPACT_ATOMS: atom_id res chain seq x y z
N MET A 1 17.38 12.51 -12.75
CA MET A 1 17.29 11.35 -11.80
C MET A 1 18.48 10.41 -11.96
N LYS A 2 19.24 10.20 -10.88
CA LYS A 2 20.39 9.27 -10.85
C LYS A 2 19.99 7.97 -10.12
N LYS A 3 20.60 6.83 -10.50
CA LYS A 3 20.40 5.57 -9.78
C LYS A 3 21.05 5.64 -8.41
N GLY A 4 20.28 5.54 -7.34
CA GLY A 4 20.77 5.52 -5.96
C GLY A 4 21.54 4.24 -5.60
N MET A 5 22.06 4.19 -4.35
CA MET A 5 22.86 3.05 -3.86
C MET A 5 22.08 1.73 -3.85
N ILE A 6 20.76 1.77 -3.60
CA ILE A 6 19.88 0.59 -3.62
C ILE A 6 19.97 -0.10 -4.97
N ILE A 7 19.81 0.66 -6.08
CA ILE A 7 19.80 0.14 -7.44
C ILE A 7 21.20 -0.30 -7.88
N GLN A 8 22.23 0.48 -7.53
CA GLN A 8 23.63 0.16 -7.85
C GLN A 8 24.10 -1.13 -7.17
N GLY A 9 23.56 -1.46 -5.99
CA GLY A 9 23.88 -2.67 -5.24
C GLY A 9 23.30 -3.98 -5.82
N ILE A 10 22.41 -3.90 -6.84
CA ILE A 10 21.76 -5.07 -7.39
C ILE A 10 22.67 -5.80 -8.39
N LYS A 11 22.91 -7.08 -8.12
CA LYS A 11 23.64 -7.96 -9.03
C LYS A 11 22.76 -8.35 -10.21
N THR A 12 23.15 -7.98 -11.42
CA THR A 12 22.41 -8.33 -12.64
C THR A 12 23.24 -9.20 -13.59
N LYS A 13 22.59 -10.13 -14.32
CA LYS A 13 23.23 -10.89 -15.40
C LYS A 13 23.05 -10.13 -16.72
N ALA A 14 24.14 -9.61 -17.30
CA ALA A 14 24.10 -8.82 -18.52
C ALA A 14 23.70 -9.61 -19.79
N SER A 15 23.77 -10.94 -19.76
CA SER A 15 23.54 -11.81 -20.92
C SER A 15 22.08 -11.93 -21.39
N VAL A 16 21.09 -11.51 -20.57
CA VAL A 16 19.68 -11.58 -20.92
C VAL A 16 19.23 -10.24 -21.52
N PRO A 17 18.49 -10.18 -22.63
CA PRO A 17 17.93 -8.94 -23.16
C PRO A 17 17.07 -8.20 -22.12
N VAL A 18 17.15 -6.86 -22.10
CA VAL A 18 16.39 -6.03 -21.12
C VAL A 18 14.90 -6.33 -21.18
N PHE A 19 14.31 -6.42 -22.37
CA PHE A 19 12.90 -6.72 -22.54
C PHE A 19 12.49 -8.05 -21.90
N VAL A 20 13.26 -9.12 -22.14
CA VAL A 20 12.99 -10.46 -21.58
C VAL A 20 13.10 -10.44 -20.05
N SER A 21 14.12 -9.78 -19.49
CA SER A 21 14.26 -9.65 -18.03
C SER A 21 13.13 -8.82 -17.42
N THR A 22 12.66 -7.78 -18.10
CA THR A 22 11.54 -6.95 -17.62
C THR A 22 10.25 -7.76 -17.58
N LEU A 23 9.91 -8.50 -18.63
CA LEU A 23 8.74 -9.39 -18.66
C LEU A 23 8.81 -10.44 -17.53
N PHE A 24 9.99 -11.03 -17.34
CA PHE A 24 10.22 -11.99 -16.26
C PHE A 24 9.97 -11.36 -14.87
N TYR A 25 10.46 -10.14 -14.62
CA TYR A 25 10.25 -9.46 -13.35
C TYR A 25 8.78 -9.10 -13.11
N VAL A 26 8.07 -8.62 -14.15
CA VAL A 26 6.62 -8.34 -14.06
C VAL A 26 5.86 -9.62 -13.75
N PHE A 27 6.11 -10.70 -14.49
CA PHE A 27 5.48 -12.01 -14.24
C PHE A 27 5.76 -12.51 -12.83
N LEU A 28 7.00 -12.45 -12.39
CA LEU A 28 7.39 -12.94 -11.07
C LEU A 28 6.80 -12.10 -9.92
N ALA A 29 6.71 -10.78 -10.09
CA ALA A 29 6.03 -9.91 -9.12
C ALA A 29 4.56 -10.29 -8.97
N SER A 30 3.83 -10.41 -10.09
CA SER A 30 2.43 -10.84 -10.09
C SER A 30 2.27 -12.23 -9.49
N PHE A 31 3.12 -13.18 -9.86
CA PHE A 31 3.09 -14.54 -9.32
C PHE A 31 3.29 -14.58 -7.79
N PHE A 32 4.17 -13.77 -7.23
CA PHE A 32 4.38 -13.73 -5.79
C PHE A 32 3.24 -13.03 -5.05
N ILE A 33 2.64 -11.98 -5.64
CA ILE A 33 1.50 -11.30 -5.06
C ILE A 33 0.30 -12.26 -5.02
N GLU A 34 -0.09 -12.82 -6.16
CA GLU A 34 -1.21 -13.75 -6.26
C GLU A 34 -0.97 -15.04 -5.45
N GLY A 35 0.25 -15.59 -5.56
CA GLY A 35 0.64 -16.80 -4.81
C GLY A 35 0.66 -16.59 -3.31
N GLY A 36 1.04 -15.41 -2.82
CA GLY A 36 1.00 -15.07 -1.41
C GLY A 36 -0.42 -14.91 -0.88
N LEU A 37 -1.31 -14.27 -1.66
CA LEU A 37 -2.74 -14.17 -1.35
C LEU A 37 -3.41 -15.55 -1.35
N TRP A 38 -3.13 -16.38 -2.35
CA TRP A 38 -3.62 -17.77 -2.39
C TRP A 38 -3.13 -18.57 -1.18
N LEU A 39 -1.83 -18.51 -0.86
CA LEU A 39 -1.27 -19.21 0.31
C LEU A 39 -1.96 -18.76 1.60
N SER A 40 -2.23 -17.47 1.73
CA SER A 40 -2.97 -16.93 2.86
C SER A 40 -4.38 -17.55 2.94
N SER A 41 -5.13 -17.56 1.85
CA SER A 41 -6.49 -18.11 1.83
C SER A 41 -6.53 -19.61 2.22
N GLU A 42 -5.55 -20.39 1.77
CA GLU A 42 -5.44 -21.82 2.12
C GLU A 42 -5.08 -22.07 3.59
N LEU A 43 -4.39 -21.11 4.23
CA LEU A 43 -4.00 -21.24 5.64
C LEU A 43 -5.08 -20.77 6.62
N VAL A 44 -6.02 -19.94 6.19
CA VAL A 44 -7.12 -19.44 7.04
C VAL A 44 -7.97 -20.56 7.59
N GLY A 45 -8.47 -21.43 6.73
CA GLY A 45 -9.37 -22.51 7.11
C GLY A 45 -8.76 -23.43 8.18
N PRO A 46 -7.59 -24.04 7.93
CA PRO A 46 -6.90 -24.87 8.92
C PRO A 46 -6.57 -24.13 10.22
N PHE A 47 -6.16 -22.87 10.15
CA PHE A 47 -5.84 -22.06 11.32
C PHE A 47 -7.09 -21.77 12.16
N SER A 48 -8.19 -21.41 11.52
CA SER A 48 -9.48 -21.18 12.16
C SER A 48 -10.00 -22.45 12.86
N ILE A 49 -9.92 -23.60 12.18
CA ILE A 49 -10.29 -24.90 12.77
C ILE A 49 -9.41 -25.25 13.97
N ALA A 50 -8.09 -25.05 13.86
CA ALA A 50 -7.15 -25.33 14.95
C ALA A 50 -7.43 -24.46 16.18
N ILE A 51 -7.62 -23.15 16.00
CA ILE A 51 -8.01 -22.24 17.10
C ILE A 51 -9.35 -22.70 17.66
N GLY A 52 -10.33 -23.03 16.80
CA GLY A 52 -11.65 -23.50 17.21
C GLY A 52 -11.59 -24.72 18.11
N THR A 53 -10.83 -25.68 17.71
CA THR A 53 -10.63 -26.92 18.47
C THR A 53 -9.94 -26.67 19.81
N LEU A 54 -8.94 -25.79 19.83
CA LEU A 54 -8.24 -25.42 21.07
C LEU A 54 -9.18 -24.66 22.03
N THR A 55 -9.98 -23.73 21.52
CA THR A 55 -10.92 -22.97 22.36
C THR A 55 -12.00 -23.88 22.92
N GLU A 56 -12.57 -24.81 22.13
CA GLU A 56 -13.54 -25.79 22.62
C GLU A 56 -12.94 -26.71 23.68
N PHE A 57 -11.65 -27.08 23.53
CA PHE A 57 -10.94 -27.91 24.50
C PHE A 57 -10.74 -27.19 25.85
N PHE A 58 -10.36 -25.90 25.82
CA PHE A 58 -10.08 -25.12 27.03
C PHE A 58 -11.32 -24.42 27.63
N LEU A 59 -12.35 -24.15 26.82
CA LEU A 59 -13.58 -23.44 27.18
C LEU A 59 -14.80 -24.13 26.55
N PRO A 60 -15.18 -25.31 27.04
CA PRO A 60 -16.26 -26.10 26.46
C PRO A 60 -17.61 -25.36 26.46
N GLY A 61 -18.31 -25.47 25.32
CA GLY A 61 -19.64 -24.86 25.13
C GLY A 61 -19.65 -23.46 24.56
N ASN A 62 -18.46 -22.82 24.37
CA ASN A 62 -18.35 -21.51 23.72
C ASN A 62 -17.55 -21.56 22.39
N GLY A 63 -17.19 -22.79 21.93
CA GLY A 63 -16.12 -22.96 20.98
C GLY A 63 -16.38 -22.44 19.57
N VAL A 64 -17.33 -23.02 18.82
CA VAL A 64 -17.41 -22.76 17.36
C VAL A 64 -18.11 -21.46 17.03
N ALA A 65 -19.20 -21.11 17.72
CA ALA A 65 -19.95 -19.89 17.44
C ALA A 65 -19.16 -18.63 17.85
N SER A 66 -18.54 -18.65 19.03
CA SER A 66 -17.69 -17.54 19.50
C SER A 66 -16.42 -17.36 18.67
N ILE A 67 -15.91 -18.41 18.01
CA ILE A 67 -14.77 -18.31 17.10
C ILE A 67 -15.18 -17.70 15.77
N GLN A 68 -16.33 -18.12 15.20
CA GLN A 68 -16.84 -17.46 13.99
C GLN A 68 -17.09 -15.97 14.21
N GLU A 69 -17.68 -15.62 15.36
CA GLU A 69 -17.90 -14.24 15.77
C GLU A 69 -16.59 -13.49 15.97
N PHE A 70 -15.59 -14.10 16.61
CA PHE A 70 -14.25 -13.56 16.77
C PHE A 70 -13.59 -13.31 15.40
N PHE A 71 -13.59 -14.30 14.49
CA PHE A 71 -13.00 -14.10 13.16
C PHE A 71 -13.74 -13.04 12.35
N TYR A 72 -15.06 -12.98 12.42
CA TYR A 72 -15.85 -11.95 11.76
C TYR A 72 -15.49 -10.56 12.29
N HIS A 73 -15.35 -10.43 13.61
CA HIS A 73 -14.99 -9.16 14.25
C HIS A 73 -13.55 -8.71 13.92
N TYR A 74 -12.62 -9.65 13.74
CA TYR A 74 -11.20 -9.37 13.46
C TYR A 74 -10.80 -9.65 12.01
N ILE A 75 -11.76 -9.75 11.08
CA ILE A 75 -11.48 -10.12 9.68
C ILE A 75 -10.47 -9.16 9.03
N LEU A 76 -10.60 -7.87 9.24
CA LEU A 76 -9.71 -6.86 8.69
C LEU A 76 -8.26 -7.03 9.20
N TYR A 77 -8.07 -7.34 10.48
CA TYR A 77 -6.75 -7.65 11.03
C TYR A 77 -6.11 -8.83 10.31
N TYR A 78 -6.92 -9.86 10.07
CA TYR A 78 -6.46 -11.04 9.37
C TYR A 78 -6.11 -10.73 7.92
N GLU A 79 -6.97 -10.05 7.20
CA GLU A 79 -6.75 -9.66 5.81
C GLU A 79 -5.45 -8.84 5.66
N LEU A 80 -5.25 -7.83 6.49
CA LEU A 80 -4.04 -7.02 6.47
C LEU A 80 -2.79 -7.83 6.87
N PHE A 81 -2.90 -8.71 7.87
CA PHE A 81 -1.79 -9.58 8.28
C PHE A 81 -1.40 -10.58 7.19
N SER A 82 -2.34 -11.00 6.36
CA SER A 82 -2.12 -11.98 5.30
C SER A 82 -1.03 -11.57 4.31
N PHE A 83 -0.81 -10.27 4.14
CA PHE A 83 0.25 -9.72 3.31
C PHE A 83 1.67 -10.10 3.77
N VAL A 84 1.83 -10.60 4.99
CA VAL A 84 3.11 -11.14 5.47
C VAL A 84 3.61 -12.29 4.58
N PHE A 85 2.72 -13.10 4.00
CA PHE A 85 3.12 -14.21 3.13
C PHE A 85 3.75 -13.70 1.83
N ILE A 86 3.19 -12.65 1.24
CA ILE A 86 3.77 -11.96 0.07
C ILE A 86 5.16 -11.41 0.44
N LEU A 87 5.26 -10.69 1.56
CA LEU A 87 6.52 -10.11 2.04
C LEU A 87 7.59 -11.19 2.22
N LEU A 88 7.24 -12.32 2.83
CA LEU A 88 8.16 -13.45 3.05
C LEU A 88 8.63 -14.07 1.74
N LEU A 89 7.77 -14.17 0.71
CA LEU A 89 8.16 -14.67 -0.61
C LEU A 89 9.21 -13.73 -1.26
N PHE A 90 9.04 -12.41 -1.21
CA PHE A 90 10.03 -11.46 -1.72
C PHE A 90 11.34 -11.50 -0.91
N ILE A 91 11.27 -11.58 0.41
CA ILE A 91 12.44 -11.71 1.28
C ILE A 91 13.21 -13.00 0.95
N PHE A 92 12.51 -14.12 0.84
CA PHE A 92 13.09 -15.40 0.46
C PHE A 92 13.78 -15.30 -0.91
N TRP A 93 13.07 -14.79 -1.92
CA TRP A 93 13.62 -14.65 -3.26
C TRP A 93 14.90 -13.81 -3.28
N VAL A 94 14.87 -12.63 -2.67
CA VAL A 94 16.02 -11.71 -2.64
C VAL A 94 17.20 -12.32 -1.88
N LYS A 95 16.95 -12.97 -0.73
CA LYS A 95 18.02 -13.51 0.13
C LYS A 95 18.60 -14.82 -0.40
N VAL A 96 17.74 -15.72 -0.87
CA VAL A 96 18.13 -17.11 -1.20
C VAL A 96 18.43 -17.26 -2.70
N ILE A 97 17.57 -16.73 -3.57
CA ILE A 97 17.71 -16.93 -5.01
C ILE A 97 18.61 -15.84 -5.63
N GLU A 98 18.35 -14.57 -5.38
CA GLU A 98 19.19 -13.48 -5.89
C GLU A 98 20.50 -13.32 -5.12
N LYS A 99 20.55 -13.80 -3.87
CA LYS A 99 21.69 -13.62 -2.95
C LYS A 99 22.07 -12.14 -2.76
N ASN A 100 21.05 -11.29 -2.73
CA ASN A 100 21.16 -9.87 -2.49
C ASN A 100 20.89 -9.52 -1.02
N SER A 101 21.34 -8.34 -0.59
CA SER A 101 20.98 -7.77 0.71
C SER A 101 19.54 -7.22 0.68
N LEU A 102 18.84 -7.25 1.81
CA LEU A 102 17.52 -6.60 1.95
C LEU A 102 17.60 -5.07 1.75
N SER A 103 18.78 -4.48 1.88
CA SER A 103 18.97 -3.07 1.52
C SER A 103 18.68 -2.78 0.05
N THR A 104 18.76 -3.79 -0.84
CA THR A 104 18.36 -3.66 -2.26
C THR A 104 16.85 -3.60 -2.47
N LEU A 105 16.06 -3.82 -1.41
CA LEU A 105 14.62 -3.54 -1.36
C LEU A 105 14.31 -2.15 -0.76
N GLY A 106 15.35 -1.41 -0.36
CA GLY A 106 15.20 -0.11 0.28
C GLY A 106 15.16 -0.14 1.82
N PHE A 107 15.33 -1.31 2.46
CA PHE A 107 15.44 -1.40 3.92
C PHE A 107 16.79 -0.88 4.39
N VAL A 108 16.93 0.45 4.42
CA VAL A 108 18.15 1.15 4.81
C VAL A 108 17.98 1.70 6.23
N LYS A 109 18.96 1.42 7.11
CA LYS A 109 18.90 1.86 8.53
C LYS A 109 19.05 3.37 8.71
N LYS A 110 19.77 4.04 7.79
CA LYS A 110 20.04 5.48 7.88
C LYS A 110 18.74 6.28 7.79
N ASN A 111 18.47 7.11 8.77
CA ASN A 111 17.33 8.03 8.82
C ASN A 111 15.93 7.36 8.71
N TRP A 112 15.80 6.08 8.99
CA TRP A 112 14.54 5.34 8.80
C TRP A 112 13.36 5.95 9.57
N LEU A 113 13.54 6.34 10.84
CA LEU A 113 12.50 7.01 11.65
C LEU A 113 12.08 8.36 11.06
N LYS A 114 13.05 9.12 10.54
CA LYS A 114 12.79 10.39 9.86
C LYS A 114 11.92 10.17 8.62
N TYR A 115 12.23 9.14 7.83
CA TYR A 115 11.46 8.82 6.64
C TYR A 115 10.06 8.28 6.96
N LEU A 116 9.92 7.46 8.01
CA LEU A 116 8.60 7.07 8.51
C LEU A 116 7.77 8.31 8.90
N GLY A 117 8.35 9.22 9.69
CA GLY A 117 7.66 10.45 10.07
C GLY A 117 7.25 11.33 8.88
N TRP A 118 8.10 11.42 7.85
CA TRP A 118 7.75 12.17 6.64
C TRP A 118 6.64 11.49 5.83
N GLY A 119 6.66 10.16 5.71
CA GLY A 119 5.60 9.41 5.04
C GLY A 119 4.24 9.59 5.73
N ILE A 120 4.21 9.44 7.07
CA ILE A 120 3.00 9.69 7.87
C ILE A 120 2.51 11.12 7.66
N SER A 121 3.40 12.12 7.76
CA SER A 121 3.02 13.53 7.62
C SER A 121 2.50 13.85 6.22
N LEU A 122 3.09 13.27 5.17
CA LEU A 122 2.65 13.44 3.79
C LEU A 122 1.23 12.90 3.60
N SER A 123 0.94 11.68 4.07
CA SER A 123 -0.40 11.09 3.97
C SER A 123 -1.45 11.87 4.75
N LEU A 124 -1.12 12.29 5.98
CA LEU A 124 -2.03 13.11 6.78
C LEU A 124 -2.35 14.44 6.08
N LEU A 125 -1.36 15.07 5.45
CA LEU A 125 -1.57 16.29 4.68
C LEU A 125 -2.44 16.04 3.46
N GLN A 126 -2.14 15.01 2.66
CA GLN A 126 -2.87 14.68 1.44
C GLN A 126 -4.34 14.32 1.75
N MET A 127 -4.57 13.39 2.68
CA MET A 127 -5.91 12.99 3.10
C MET A 127 -6.66 14.12 3.81
N GLY A 128 -5.96 14.94 4.61
CA GLY A 128 -6.56 16.11 5.24
C GLY A 128 -7.05 17.13 4.19
N VAL A 129 -6.27 17.38 3.13
CA VAL A 129 -6.70 18.24 2.01
C VAL A 129 -7.90 17.64 1.29
N ILE A 130 -7.89 16.34 0.98
CA ILE A 130 -8.99 15.64 0.32
C ILE A 130 -10.26 15.77 1.18
N ALA A 131 -10.21 15.40 2.46
CA ALA A 131 -11.35 15.47 3.37
C ALA A 131 -11.90 16.91 3.50
N LEU A 132 -11.01 17.89 3.61
CA LEU A 132 -11.40 19.30 3.69
C LEU A 132 -12.14 19.76 2.41
N VAL A 133 -11.66 19.37 1.23
CA VAL A 133 -12.32 19.70 -0.05
C VAL A 133 -13.69 19.00 -0.13
N TYR A 134 -13.81 17.76 0.30
CA TYR A 134 -15.08 17.03 0.33
C TYR A 134 -16.09 17.73 1.24
N GLN A 135 -15.67 18.09 2.46
CA GLN A 135 -16.54 18.74 3.45
C GLN A 135 -16.97 20.15 3.00
N LEU A 136 -16.01 21.00 2.57
CA LEU A 136 -16.29 22.37 2.18
C LEU A 136 -16.99 22.47 0.82
N GLY A 137 -16.71 21.52 -0.08
CA GLY A 137 -17.34 21.43 -1.41
C GLY A 137 -18.74 20.83 -1.41
N GLY A 138 -19.23 20.34 -0.26
CA GLY A 138 -20.52 19.65 -0.18
C GLY A 138 -20.56 18.34 -0.96
N ILE A 139 -19.39 17.70 -1.19
CA ILE A 139 -19.25 16.45 -1.95
C ILE A 139 -19.62 15.27 -1.06
N GLY A 140 -19.47 15.43 0.24
CA GLY A 140 -19.85 14.50 1.29
C GLY A 140 -19.69 15.15 2.64
N SER A 141 -20.12 14.47 3.69
CA SER A 141 -20.02 14.94 5.06
C SER A 141 -19.39 13.89 5.97
N PHE A 142 -18.70 14.38 6.98
CA PHE A 142 -18.09 13.55 8.02
C PHE A 142 -18.81 13.80 9.35
N GLU A 143 -19.21 12.72 10.00
CA GLU A 143 -19.81 12.75 11.32
C GLU A 143 -18.93 11.96 12.30
N LEU A 144 -18.66 12.52 13.48
CA LEU A 144 -17.90 11.82 14.52
C LEU A 144 -18.74 10.69 15.08
N ASN A 145 -18.23 9.47 15.04
CA ASN A 145 -18.90 8.32 15.61
C ASN A 145 -18.85 8.35 17.16
N GLU A 146 -19.92 7.89 17.80
CA GLU A 146 -19.91 7.63 19.24
C GLU A 146 -19.12 6.34 19.48
N LEU A 147 -17.89 6.47 19.99
CA LEU A 147 -16.98 5.36 20.21
C LEU A 147 -16.72 5.15 21.71
N SER A 148 -16.93 3.92 22.17
CA SER A 148 -16.39 3.44 23.45
C SER A 148 -14.89 3.15 23.32
N LEU A 149 -14.25 2.78 24.43
CA LEU A 149 -12.82 2.48 24.47
C LEU A 149 -12.42 1.31 23.53
N GLU A 150 -13.26 0.30 23.43
CA GLU A 150 -12.97 -0.90 22.64
C GLU A 150 -12.82 -0.62 21.14
N PRO A 151 -13.78 0.03 20.42
CA PRO A 151 -13.58 0.42 19.02
C PRO A 151 -12.36 1.35 18.82
N ILE A 152 -12.08 2.25 19.76
CA ILE A 152 -10.89 3.11 19.68
C ILE A 152 -9.62 2.25 19.71
N LEU A 153 -9.51 1.31 20.63
CA LEU A 153 -8.35 0.42 20.72
C LEU A 153 -8.25 -0.49 19.49
N PHE A 154 -9.39 -0.97 18.97
CA PHE A 154 -9.46 -1.73 17.73
C PHE A 154 -8.88 -0.90 16.56
N ILE A 155 -9.37 0.32 16.34
CA ILE A 155 -8.89 1.21 15.27
C ILE A 155 -7.39 1.50 15.43
N LEU A 156 -6.93 1.86 16.64
CA LEU A 156 -5.52 2.14 16.88
C LEU A 156 -4.62 0.91 16.62
N GLY A 157 -5.11 -0.28 16.94
CA GLY A 157 -4.41 -1.54 16.69
C GLY A 157 -4.26 -1.88 15.21
N LEU A 158 -5.12 -1.38 14.31
CA LEU A 158 -5.03 -1.61 12.86
C LEU A 158 -3.86 -0.88 12.20
N PHE A 159 -3.35 0.21 12.77
CA PHE A 159 -2.31 1.02 12.15
C PHE A 159 -1.05 0.23 11.75
N PRO A 160 -0.42 -0.60 12.61
CA PRO A 160 0.73 -1.40 12.20
C PRO A 160 0.40 -2.45 11.13
N PHE A 161 -0.83 -2.94 11.05
CA PHE A 161 -1.25 -3.89 10.02
C PHE A 161 -1.44 -3.20 8.67
N TRP A 162 -1.94 -1.97 8.64
CA TRP A 162 -1.96 -1.15 7.43
C TRP A 162 -0.55 -0.81 6.93
N LEU A 163 0.40 -0.55 7.86
CA LEU A 163 1.81 -0.40 7.49
C LEU A 163 2.40 -1.68 6.91
N LEU A 164 1.99 -2.85 7.41
CA LEU A 164 2.39 -4.15 6.85
C LEU A 164 1.81 -4.35 5.45
N GLN A 165 0.50 -4.13 5.26
CA GLN A 165 -0.20 -4.30 3.99
C GLN A 165 0.39 -3.37 2.92
N GLY A 166 0.28 -2.03 3.09
CA GLY A 166 0.80 -1.06 2.14
C GLY A 166 2.31 -1.20 1.97
N GLY A 167 3.05 -1.46 3.08
CA GLY A 167 4.48 -1.71 3.02
C GLY A 167 4.86 -2.93 2.20
N THR A 168 4.08 -4.00 2.22
CA THR A 168 4.32 -5.20 1.41
C THR A 168 4.12 -4.91 -0.07
N GLU A 169 3.07 -4.17 -0.43
CA GLU A 169 2.83 -3.75 -1.80
C GLU A 169 3.95 -2.84 -2.32
N GLU A 170 4.46 -1.94 -1.48
CA GLU A 170 5.60 -1.11 -1.82
C GLU A 170 6.90 -1.92 -1.96
N VAL A 171 7.12 -2.93 -1.12
CA VAL A 171 8.26 -3.84 -1.26
C VAL A 171 8.18 -4.60 -2.57
N ALA A 172 7.01 -5.10 -2.95
CA ALA A 172 6.82 -5.84 -4.19
C ALA A 172 7.05 -4.96 -5.43
N THR A 173 6.42 -3.80 -5.47
CA THR A 173 6.35 -2.95 -6.66
C THR A 173 7.50 -1.95 -6.74
N ARG A 174 7.85 -1.25 -5.66
CA ARG A 174 8.94 -0.22 -5.65
C ARG A 174 10.23 -0.81 -5.16
N GLY A 175 10.24 -1.53 -4.06
CA GLY A 175 11.44 -2.14 -3.50
C GLY A 175 12.06 -3.18 -4.42
N TRP A 176 11.24 -4.05 -5.02
CA TRP A 176 11.74 -5.12 -5.86
C TRP A 176 11.57 -4.84 -7.36
N LEU A 177 10.35 -4.74 -7.89
CA LEU A 177 10.10 -4.65 -9.33
C LEU A 177 10.80 -3.44 -9.96
N LEU A 178 10.51 -2.23 -9.45
CA LEU A 178 11.10 -0.99 -9.95
C LEU A 178 12.63 -1.05 -9.92
N THR A 179 13.21 -1.46 -8.80
CA THR A 179 14.67 -1.44 -8.63
C THR A 179 15.36 -2.44 -9.56
N ARG A 180 14.76 -3.63 -9.82
CA ARG A 180 15.32 -4.64 -10.74
C ARG A 180 15.23 -4.18 -12.19
N ILE A 181 14.12 -3.56 -12.60
CA ILE A 181 13.99 -2.96 -13.95
C ILE A 181 14.97 -1.80 -14.10
N ALA A 182 15.06 -0.89 -13.11
CA ALA A 182 15.96 0.25 -13.15
C ALA A 182 17.44 -0.17 -13.20
N ALA A 183 17.83 -1.25 -12.53
CA ALA A 183 19.18 -1.78 -12.60
C ALA A 183 19.58 -2.22 -14.01
N ARG A 184 18.61 -2.67 -14.82
CA ARG A 184 18.80 -3.20 -16.19
C ARG A 184 18.52 -2.17 -17.28
N ALA A 185 17.59 -1.25 -17.04
CA ALA A 185 17.13 -0.25 -18.00
C ALA A 185 17.39 1.17 -17.47
N ASN A 186 16.32 1.97 -17.36
CA ASN A 186 16.39 3.33 -16.85
C ASN A 186 15.25 3.57 -15.84
N LEU A 187 15.39 4.64 -15.04
CA LEU A 187 14.44 4.98 -13.98
C LEU A 187 13.04 5.34 -14.50
N PRO A 188 12.87 6.17 -15.57
CA PRO A 188 11.54 6.50 -16.07
C PRO A 188 10.76 5.25 -16.51
N LEU A 189 11.38 4.33 -17.23
CA LEU A 189 10.76 3.08 -17.66
C LEU A 189 10.38 2.20 -16.46
N ALA A 190 11.28 2.11 -15.46
CA ALA A 190 11.04 1.32 -14.27
C ALA A 190 9.87 1.86 -13.44
N ILE A 191 9.78 3.19 -13.27
CA ILE A 191 8.65 3.85 -12.60
C ILE A 191 7.36 3.59 -13.39
N ALA A 192 7.37 3.80 -14.70
CA ALA A 192 6.19 3.61 -15.53
C ALA A 192 5.65 2.17 -15.45
N ILE A 193 6.51 1.16 -15.60
CA ILE A 193 6.09 -0.26 -15.55
C ILE A 193 5.60 -0.65 -14.16
N SER A 194 6.33 -0.28 -13.10
CA SER A 194 5.95 -0.59 -11.73
C SER A 194 4.60 0.05 -11.35
N SER A 195 4.39 1.32 -11.70
CA SER A 195 3.15 2.04 -11.42
C SER A 195 1.98 1.50 -12.24
N SER A 196 2.21 1.14 -13.52
CA SER A 196 1.18 0.53 -14.37
C SER A 196 0.77 -0.84 -13.85
N LEU A 197 1.72 -1.69 -13.43
CA LEU A 197 1.39 -2.98 -12.82
C LEU A 197 0.55 -2.77 -11.56
N PHE A 198 0.91 -1.79 -10.73
CA PHE A 198 0.17 -1.49 -9.51
C PHE A 198 -1.29 -1.12 -9.81
N GLY A 199 -1.54 -0.28 -10.83
CA GLY A 199 -2.90 0.01 -11.30
C GLY A 199 -3.63 -1.21 -11.86
N ILE A 200 -2.94 -2.09 -12.60
CA ILE A 200 -3.52 -3.32 -13.18
C ILE A 200 -3.98 -4.28 -12.08
N LEU A 201 -3.23 -4.42 -11.00
CA LEU A 201 -3.57 -5.29 -9.87
C LEU A 201 -4.86 -4.86 -9.15
N HIS A 202 -5.29 -3.60 -9.31
CA HIS A 202 -6.54 -3.08 -8.72
C HIS A 202 -7.76 -3.16 -9.66
N LEU A 203 -7.60 -3.69 -10.88
CA LEU A 203 -8.72 -3.78 -11.84
C LEU A 203 -9.86 -4.72 -11.38
N GLY A 204 -9.60 -5.62 -10.45
CA GLY A 204 -10.59 -6.51 -9.86
C GLY A 204 -11.37 -5.92 -8.69
N ASN A 205 -11.05 -4.73 -8.23
CA ASN A 205 -11.66 -4.13 -7.04
C ASN A 205 -13.07 -3.59 -7.33
N SER A 206 -13.92 -3.52 -6.28
CA SER A 206 -15.27 -2.96 -6.39
C SER A 206 -15.23 -1.48 -6.76
N GLY A 207 -16.19 -1.04 -7.59
CA GLY A 207 -16.30 0.38 -7.97
C GLY A 207 -15.16 0.92 -8.84
N VAL A 208 -14.31 0.04 -9.43
CA VAL A 208 -13.19 0.47 -10.26
C VAL A 208 -13.65 1.29 -11.46
N THR A 209 -12.98 2.42 -11.69
CA THR A 209 -13.21 3.33 -12.82
C THR A 209 -11.88 3.65 -13.51
N PHE A 210 -11.93 4.26 -14.70
CA PHE A 210 -10.71 4.76 -15.34
C PHE A 210 -9.96 5.75 -14.43
N LEU A 211 -10.68 6.61 -13.73
CA LEU A 211 -10.09 7.63 -12.86
C LEU A 211 -9.43 7.01 -11.62
N SER A 212 -10.06 5.99 -11.02
CA SER A 212 -9.47 5.27 -9.89
C SER A 212 -8.17 4.57 -10.29
N VAL A 213 -8.14 3.88 -11.44
CA VAL A 213 -6.91 3.26 -11.95
C VAL A 213 -5.83 4.30 -12.25
N LEU A 214 -6.20 5.45 -12.86
CA LEU A 214 -5.27 6.55 -13.09
C LEU A 214 -4.66 7.06 -11.78
N ASN A 215 -5.47 7.22 -10.72
CA ASN A 215 -5.02 7.70 -9.43
C ASN A 215 -4.09 6.68 -8.74
N ILE A 216 -4.39 5.38 -8.81
CA ILE A 216 -3.48 4.33 -8.33
C ILE A 216 -2.15 4.34 -9.09
N VAL A 217 -2.17 4.57 -10.41
CA VAL A 217 -0.93 4.72 -11.20
C VAL A 217 -0.17 5.98 -10.80
N LEU A 218 -0.86 7.11 -10.55
CA LEU A 218 -0.23 8.38 -10.11
C LEU A 218 0.39 8.23 -8.71
N ASP A 219 -0.29 7.57 -7.78
CA ASP A 219 0.30 7.23 -6.47
C ASP A 219 1.52 6.34 -6.66
N GLY A 220 1.45 5.38 -7.57
CA GLY A 220 2.58 4.57 -7.98
C GLY A 220 3.78 5.37 -8.48
N VAL A 221 3.54 6.41 -9.27
CA VAL A 221 4.59 7.32 -9.75
C VAL A 221 5.17 8.12 -8.58
N LEU A 222 4.31 8.65 -7.70
CA LEU A 222 4.73 9.38 -6.50
C LEU A 222 5.64 8.51 -5.62
N ALA A 223 5.20 7.31 -5.29
CA ALA A 223 5.97 6.35 -4.49
C ALA A 223 7.31 6.00 -5.15
N GLY A 224 7.33 5.80 -6.47
CA GLY A 224 8.55 5.57 -7.24
C GLY A 224 9.54 6.73 -7.13
N LEU A 225 9.07 7.97 -7.28
CA LEU A 225 9.91 9.18 -7.11
C LEU A 225 10.43 9.31 -5.67
N LEU A 226 9.58 9.09 -4.67
CA LEU A 226 9.95 9.12 -3.26
C LEU A 226 11.05 8.10 -2.95
N LEU A 227 10.92 6.85 -3.44
CA LEU A 227 11.96 5.83 -3.30
C LEU A 227 13.28 6.27 -3.95
N VAL A 228 13.22 6.77 -5.19
CA VAL A 228 14.43 7.13 -5.97
C VAL A 228 15.18 8.30 -5.32
N TYR A 229 14.47 9.33 -4.86
CA TYR A 229 15.12 10.51 -4.27
C TYR A 229 15.54 10.33 -2.82
N THR A 230 14.93 9.40 -2.07
CA THR A 230 15.33 9.13 -0.68
C THR A 230 16.26 7.94 -0.54
N ASP A 231 16.39 7.10 -1.57
CA ASP A 231 17.10 5.84 -1.55
C ASP A 231 16.69 4.95 -0.36
N SER A 232 15.38 4.97 -0.02
CA SER A 232 14.81 4.32 1.17
C SER A 232 13.35 3.94 0.96
N ILE A 233 12.98 2.73 1.38
CA ILE A 233 11.58 2.24 1.31
C ILE A 233 10.72 2.82 2.44
N TRP A 234 11.31 3.24 3.56
CA TRP A 234 10.58 3.58 4.78
C TRP A 234 9.58 4.72 4.61
N LEU A 235 9.88 5.70 3.73
CA LEU A 235 8.97 6.81 3.47
C LEU A 235 7.72 6.33 2.74
N VAL A 236 7.89 5.52 1.68
CA VAL A 236 6.76 5.03 0.88
C VAL A 236 5.92 4.02 1.65
N VAL A 237 6.53 3.15 2.46
CA VAL A 237 5.82 2.24 3.39
C VAL A 237 4.92 3.03 4.32
N ALA A 238 5.47 4.09 4.94
CA ALA A 238 4.70 4.92 5.87
C ALA A 238 3.64 5.76 5.14
N GLN A 239 3.95 6.30 3.96
CA GLN A 239 3.00 7.08 3.17
C GLN A 239 1.80 6.21 2.77
N HIS A 240 2.02 5.06 2.15
CA HIS A 240 0.96 4.18 1.69
C HIS A 240 0.13 3.60 2.85
N GLY A 241 0.77 2.97 3.84
CA GLY A 241 0.03 2.39 4.96
C GLY A 241 -0.75 3.42 5.79
N THR A 242 -0.20 4.65 5.95
CA THR A 242 -0.94 5.74 6.61
C THR A 242 -2.08 6.27 5.75
N TRP A 243 -1.90 6.34 4.41
CA TRP A 243 -2.97 6.71 3.48
C TRP A 243 -4.18 5.79 3.68
N ASN A 244 -3.99 4.47 3.58
CA ASN A 244 -5.06 3.48 3.73
C ASN A 244 -5.72 3.57 5.12
N TYR A 245 -4.92 3.65 6.18
CA TYR A 245 -5.41 3.78 7.55
C TYR A 245 -6.25 5.04 7.76
N VAL A 246 -5.76 6.19 7.30
CA VAL A 246 -6.48 7.48 7.45
C VAL A 246 -7.76 7.47 6.63
N GLN A 247 -7.68 6.99 5.39
CA GLN A 247 -8.83 6.89 4.49
C GLN A 247 -9.93 6.01 5.08
N GLY A 248 -9.58 4.78 5.49
CA GLY A 248 -10.56 3.81 5.99
C GLY A 248 -10.93 4.05 7.44
N ASN A 249 -9.97 3.93 8.35
CA ASN A 249 -10.27 3.84 9.77
C ASN A 249 -10.33 5.19 10.50
N LEU A 250 -9.81 6.28 9.94
CA LEU A 250 -10.07 7.60 10.51
C LEU A 250 -11.26 8.27 9.83
N LEU A 251 -11.31 8.34 8.51
CA LEU A 251 -12.28 9.12 7.76
C LEU A 251 -13.53 8.33 7.31
N GLY A 252 -13.50 6.99 7.33
CA GLY A 252 -14.64 6.15 6.96
C GLY A 252 -14.91 6.05 5.45
N PHE A 253 -13.94 6.40 4.61
CA PHE A 253 -14.04 6.13 3.17
C PHE A 253 -13.81 4.64 2.87
N GLN A 254 -14.30 4.19 1.72
CA GLN A 254 -13.80 2.95 1.12
C GLN A 254 -12.32 3.11 0.77
N VAL A 255 -11.53 2.03 0.93
CA VAL A 255 -10.11 1.98 0.57
C VAL A 255 -9.98 1.10 -0.67
N SER A 256 -9.72 1.72 -1.82
CA SER A 256 -9.62 1.02 -3.12
C SER A 256 -10.80 0.06 -3.40
N GLY A 257 -12.02 0.44 -3.01
CA GLY A 257 -13.23 -0.38 -3.19
C GLY A 257 -13.47 -1.43 -2.10
N THR A 258 -12.73 -1.39 -0.99
CA THR A 258 -12.96 -2.25 0.20
C THR A 258 -13.39 -1.40 1.39
N GLY A 259 -14.31 -1.94 2.21
CA GLY A 259 -14.80 -1.25 3.40
C GLY A 259 -13.79 -1.26 4.54
N ALA A 260 -13.90 -0.29 5.45
CA ALA A 260 -13.28 -0.34 6.77
C ALA A 260 -14.36 -0.70 7.81
N ASP A 261 -14.12 -1.77 8.58
CA ASP A 261 -15.11 -2.30 9.54
C ASP A 261 -15.41 -1.32 10.70
N ALA A 262 -14.47 -0.43 11.03
CA ALA A 262 -14.61 0.58 12.05
C ALA A 262 -13.82 1.84 11.70
N SER A 263 -14.39 3.02 12.01
CA SER A 263 -13.75 4.31 11.75
C SER A 263 -14.07 5.34 12.83
N ILE A 264 -13.19 6.34 12.98
CA ILE A 264 -13.42 7.48 13.90
C ILE A 264 -14.55 8.37 13.37
N PHE A 265 -14.58 8.65 12.08
CA PHE A 265 -15.65 9.38 11.41
C PHE A 265 -16.40 8.44 10.48
N SER A 266 -17.71 8.59 10.39
CA SER A 266 -18.49 8.04 9.28
C SER A 266 -18.52 9.04 8.13
N PHE A 267 -18.30 8.56 6.92
CA PHE A 267 -18.41 9.35 5.72
C PHE A 267 -19.75 9.06 5.01
N THR A 268 -20.53 10.10 4.80
CA THR A 268 -21.75 10.03 3.98
C THR A 268 -21.49 10.73 2.64
N MET A 269 -21.59 9.97 1.56
CA MET A 269 -21.39 10.47 0.22
C MET A 269 -22.54 11.43 -0.15
N GLY A 270 -22.21 12.59 -0.70
CA GLY A 270 -23.17 13.53 -1.24
C GLY A 270 -23.72 13.10 -2.61
N SER A 271 -24.68 13.84 -3.12
CA SER A 271 -25.18 13.65 -4.48
C SER A 271 -24.18 14.21 -5.49
N GLY A 272 -23.68 13.38 -6.40
CA GLY A 272 -22.73 13.80 -7.42
C GLY A 272 -22.30 12.63 -8.31
N PRO A 273 -21.65 12.92 -9.44
CA PRO A 273 -21.10 11.85 -10.28
C PRO A 273 -19.87 11.20 -9.64
N ASP A 274 -19.62 9.93 -9.92
CA ASP A 274 -18.52 9.15 -9.33
C ASP A 274 -17.14 9.76 -9.55
N TRP A 275 -16.91 10.43 -10.68
CA TRP A 275 -15.63 11.11 -10.91
C TRP A 275 -15.36 12.25 -9.91
N LEU A 276 -16.38 12.79 -9.25
CA LEU A 276 -16.25 13.81 -8.22
C LEU A 276 -16.25 13.21 -6.81
N THR A 277 -17.20 12.27 -6.55
CA THR A 277 -17.40 11.68 -5.21
C THR A 277 -16.46 10.50 -4.93
N GLY A 278 -15.88 9.90 -5.97
CA GLY A 278 -15.08 8.69 -5.88
C GLY A 278 -15.91 7.39 -5.98
N GLY A 279 -17.24 7.50 -5.87
CA GLY A 279 -18.17 6.35 -5.96
C GLY A 279 -17.84 5.25 -4.95
N GLU A 280 -18.10 4.00 -5.33
CA GLU A 280 -17.84 2.81 -4.50
C GLU A 280 -16.34 2.53 -4.30
N PHE A 281 -15.45 3.12 -5.11
CA PHE A 281 -14.01 2.94 -4.95
C PHE A 281 -13.45 3.76 -3.77
N GLY A 282 -14.18 4.77 -3.34
CA GLY A 282 -13.78 5.70 -2.30
C GLY A 282 -13.08 6.94 -2.85
N ALA A 283 -12.47 7.74 -1.96
CA ALA A 283 -11.84 9.02 -2.31
C ALA A 283 -10.80 8.90 -3.44
N GLU A 284 -10.14 7.76 -3.56
CA GLU A 284 -9.17 7.44 -4.62
C GLU A 284 -9.78 7.43 -6.03
N GLY A 285 -11.10 7.26 -6.16
CA GLY A 285 -11.82 7.33 -7.42
C GLY A 285 -12.10 8.76 -7.92
N SER A 286 -11.73 9.80 -7.15
CA SER A 286 -12.13 11.17 -7.43
C SER A 286 -11.08 12.01 -8.18
N ILE A 287 -11.55 13.04 -8.90
CA ILE A 287 -10.69 14.05 -9.51
C ILE A 287 -9.92 14.86 -8.46
N ILE A 288 -10.44 14.98 -7.24
CA ILE A 288 -9.78 15.70 -6.15
C ILE A 288 -8.49 14.97 -5.80
N THR A 289 -8.55 13.65 -5.66
CA THR A 289 -7.35 12.81 -5.46
C THR A 289 -6.37 12.93 -6.62
N THR A 290 -6.86 12.97 -7.87
CA THR A 290 -6.00 13.21 -9.04
C THR A 290 -5.20 14.50 -8.88
N LEU A 291 -5.86 15.60 -8.51
CA LEU A 291 -5.19 16.90 -8.35
C LEU A 291 -4.17 16.89 -7.21
N VAL A 292 -4.52 16.30 -6.06
CA VAL A 292 -3.61 16.17 -4.91
C VAL A 292 -2.38 15.34 -5.27
N LEU A 293 -2.56 14.22 -5.97
CA LEU A 293 -1.45 13.36 -6.41
C LEU A 293 -0.58 14.05 -7.46
N LEU A 294 -1.17 14.71 -8.46
CA LEU A 294 -0.42 15.46 -9.48
C LEU A 294 0.43 16.57 -8.85
N VAL A 295 -0.14 17.36 -7.94
CA VAL A 295 0.61 18.40 -7.20
C VAL A 295 1.75 17.75 -6.39
N SER A 296 1.49 16.65 -5.71
CA SER A 296 2.51 15.91 -4.94
C SER A 296 3.64 15.40 -5.83
N VAL A 297 3.32 14.79 -6.98
CA VAL A 297 4.31 14.31 -7.97
C VAL A 297 5.19 15.46 -8.46
N VAL A 298 4.58 16.59 -8.84
CA VAL A 298 5.32 17.76 -9.32
C VAL A 298 6.25 18.32 -8.23
N ILE A 299 5.75 18.49 -7.01
CA ILE A 299 6.56 18.99 -5.89
C ILE A 299 7.74 18.04 -5.61
N VAL A 300 7.50 16.74 -5.50
CA VAL A 300 8.56 15.74 -5.21
C VAL A 300 9.57 15.70 -6.34
N TYR A 301 9.14 15.76 -7.61
CA TYR A 301 10.04 15.81 -8.75
C TYR A 301 10.94 17.05 -8.73
N LEU A 302 10.36 18.24 -8.54
CA LEU A 302 11.12 19.51 -8.52
C LEU A 302 12.10 19.57 -7.34
N LEU A 303 11.71 19.12 -6.15
CA LEU A 303 12.58 19.06 -4.98
C LEU A 303 13.71 18.05 -5.16
N GLY A 304 13.42 16.89 -5.76
CA GLY A 304 14.40 15.87 -6.06
C GLY A 304 15.46 16.34 -7.05
N GLU A 305 15.05 16.92 -8.18
CA GLU A 305 15.99 17.48 -9.18
C GLU A 305 16.84 18.63 -8.62
N ARG A 306 16.24 19.48 -7.77
CA ARG A 306 16.99 20.55 -7.10
C ARG A 306 18.09 20.01 -6.19
N ASN A 307 17.80 18.96 -5.42
CA ASN A 307 18.77 18.34 -4.53
C ASN A 307 19.90 17.65 -5.31
N GLU A 308 19.58 16.96 -6.42
CA GLU A 308 20.60 16.35 -7.28
C GLU A 308 21.58 17.39 -7.85
N ARG A 309 21.07 18.54 -8.33
CA ARG A 309 21.92 19.65 -8.85
C ARG A 309 22.75 20.33 -7.78
N ALA A 310 22.28 20.36 -6.53
CA ALA A 310 23.01 20.99 -5.43
C ALA A 310 24.22 20.14 -4.96
N VAL A 311 24.28 18.87 -5.35
CA VAL A 311 25.34 17.91 -5.00
C VAL A 311 26.36 17.79 -6.15
N GLU A 312 26.06 18.27 -7.35
CA GLU A 312 26.98 18.41 -8.50
C GLU A 312 27.85 19.65 -8.38
#